data_b47abe073094148255dab517aad0a423
#
_entry.id   b47abe073094148255dab517aad0a423
#
_cell.length_a   1.000
_cell.length_b   1.000
_cell.length_c   1.000
_cell.angle_alpha   90.00
_cell.angle_beta   90.00
_cell.angle_gamma   90.00
#
_symmetry.space_group_name_H-M   'P 1'
#
loop_
_entity.id
_entity.type
_entity.pdbx_description
1 polymer ?
#
loop_
_entity_poly.entity_id
_entity_poly.type
_entity_poly.pdbx_seq_one_letter_code
_entity_poly.pdbx_strand_id
1 'polypeptide(L)'
;MSSSSVPPRLDLRAFTPADVGALAALQRAEEADVRRWLGQPNLVPERDCVLAEVGGRAAGYGYLVVEPALSRGVLLLGAVDDAREVLNALLGSATERARALGLGVLQVDVPETESDVRSRFAATGFSAVRRHRHLKRVEAQRTGATLPAGAAVRLATREDMRALTDLQNAAFAGSWGYSPNTVEEIDYRVFALPTTPPDPVVLLEVAGQLVGYCWNHQERPGDPGIIDMVGVPPSRQGEGFGKAVTAAGIDQLVGMGATPIEMTVDSQNGPAGHVYESLGFVEAWRSVWYELAL
;
A
#
# COMPACT_ATOMS: atom_id res chain seq x y z
N MET A 1 45.93 -11.55 -25.58
CA MET A 1 44.96 -10.64 -26.18
C MET A 1 43.83 -10.49 -25.16
N SER A 2 43.90 -9.47 -24.31
CA SER A 2 42.84 -9.17 -23.33
C SER A 2 41.70 -8.48 -24.08
N SER A 3 40.60 -9.16 -24.24
CA SER A 3 39.36 -8.56 -24.73
C SER A 3 38.86 -7.57 -23.64
N SER A 4 39.11 -6.29 -23.88
CA SER A 4 38.47 -5.21 -23.14
C SER A 4 36.98 -5.27 -23.44
N SER A 5 36.21 -6.00 -22.65
CA SER A 5 34.77 -5.91 -22.72
C SER A 5 34.33 -4.56 -22.16
N VAL A 6 33.79 -3.72 -23.03
CA VAL A 6 33.12 -2.48 -22.63
C VAL A 6 32.02 -2.90 -21.63
N PRO A 7 31.97 -2.28 -20.45
CA PRO A 7 30.91 -2.62 -19.49
C PRO A 7 29.54 -2.41 -20.16
N PRO A 8 28.55 -3.29 -19.86
CA PRO A 8 27.22 -3.17 -20.47
C PRO A 8 26.61 -1.82 -20.09
N ARG A 9 26.08 -1.12 -21.09
CA ARG A 9 25.47 0.19 -20.91
C ARG A 9 24.19 0.09 -20.11
N LEU A 10 24.01 1.00 -19.15
CA LEU A 10 22.78 1.22 -18.42
C LEU A 10 21.95 2.28 -19.17
N ASP A 11 20.74 1.93 -19.53
CA ASP A 11 19.77 2.81 -20.20
C ASP A 11 18.46 2.85 -19.38
N LEU A 12 17.84 4.03 -19.28
CA LEU A 12 16.52 4.21 -18.72
C LEU A 12 15.53 4.51 -19.83
N ARG A 13 14.37 3.86 -19.80
CA ARG A 13 13.29 4.13 -20.76
C ARG A 13 11.91 4.06 -20.12
N ALA A 14 10.94 4.72 -20.73
CA ALA A 14 9.54 4.61 -20.32
C ALA A 14 9.04 3.17 -20.48
N PHE A 15 8.10 2.81 -19.60
CA PHE A 15 7.38 1.56 -19.67
C PHE A 15 6.47 1.52 -20.91
N THR A 16 6.28 0.33 -21.45
CA THR A 16 5.30 0.05 -22.51
C THR A 16 4.46 -1.18 -22.11
N PRO A 17 3.25 -1.38 -22.64
CA PRO A 17 2.45 -2.57 -22.33
C PRO A 17 3.13 -3.92 -22.62
N ALA A 18 4.13 -3.94 -23.52
CA ALA A 18 4.92 -5.13 -23.81
C ALA A 18 5.87 -5.53 -22.68
N ASP A 19 6.12 -4.64 -21.72
CA ASP A 19 7.07 -4.84 -20.62
C ASP A 19 6.46 -5.55 -19.40
N VAL A 20 5.16 -5.84 -19.40
CA VAL A 20 4.48 -6.45 -18.25
C VAL A 20 5.18 -7.73 -17.79
N GLY A 21 5.57 -8.61 -18.73
CA GLY A 21 6.28 -9.85 -18.40
C GLY A 21 7.65 -9.61 -17.77
N ALA A 22 8.42 -8.63 -18.28
CA ALA A 22 9.71 -8.26 -17.71
C ALA A 22 9.55 -7.68 -16.30
N LEU A 23 8.54 -6.83 -16.12
CA LEU A 23 8.21 -6.23 -14.84
C LEU A 23 7.76 -7.26 -13.80
N ALA A 24 6.90 -8.21 -14.21
CA ALA A 24 6.46 -9.33 -13.37
C ALA A 24 7.67 -10.18 -12.89
N ALA A 25 8.59 -10.46 -13.80
CA ALA A 25 9.82 -11.18 -13.45
C ALA A 25 10.70 -10.41 -12.46
N LEU A 26 10.86 -9.09 -12.63
CA LEU A 26 11.61 -8.22 -11.70
C LEU A 26 10.96 -8.15 -10.32
N GLN A 27 9.62 -8.12 -10.25
CA GLN A 27 8.86 -8.06 -9.00
C GLN A 27 8.63 -9.42 -8.36
N ARG A 28 8.95 -10.51 -9.06
CA ARG A 28 8.62 -11.90 -8.68
C ARG A 28 7.11 -12.07 -8.45
N ALA A 29 6.31 -11.45 -9.30
CA ALA A 29 4.86 -11.43 -9.26
C ALA A 29 4.24 -12.08 -10.50
N GLU A 30 2.95 -12.37 -10.45
CA GLU A 30 2.20 -12.80 -11.63
C GLU A 30 1.91 -11.60 -12.55
N GLU A 31 1.86 -11.79 -13.86
CA GLU A 31 1.52 -10.72 -14.80
C GLU A 31 0.14 -10.11 -14.53
N ALA A 32 -0.81 -10.93 -14.07
CA ALA A 32 -2.15 -10.46 -13.75
C ALA A 32 -2.15 -9.41 -12.62
N ASP A 33 -1.31 -9.63 -11.59
CA ASP A 33 -1.17 -8.74 -10.44
C ASP A 33 -0.50 -7.43 -10.85
N VAL A 34 0.54 -7.54 -11.70
CA VAL A 34 1.19 -6.36 -12.27
C VAL A 34 0.20 -5.53 -13.10
N ARG A 35 -0.60 -6.17 -13.98
CA ARG A 35 -1.62 -5.48 -14.79
C ARG A 35 -2.66 -4.79 -13.94
N ARG A 36 -3.12 -5.44 -12.86
CA ARG A 36 -4.07 -4.88 -11.92
C ARG A 36 -3.49 -3.65 -11.22
N TRP A 37 -2.27 -3.73 -10.72
CA TRP A 37 -1.60 -2.61 -10.07
C TRP A 37 -1.38 -1.43 -11.04
N LEU A 38 -0.95 -1.70 -12.28
CA LEU A 38 -0.77 -0.69 -13.32
C LEU A 38 -2.09 -0.03 -13.77
N GLY A 39 -3.23 -0.68 -13.57
CA GLY A 39 -4.56 -0.17 -13.93
C GLY A 39 -5.17 0.78 -12.91
N GLN A 40 -4.46 1.17 -11.86
CA GLN A 40 -4.99 2.11 -10.86
C GLN A 40 -5.26 3.50 -11.44
N PRO A 41 -6.35 4.19 -11.02
CA PRO A 41 -6.80 5.44 -11.63
C PRO A 41 -5.78 6.59 -11.59
N ASN A 42 -4.91 6.59 -10.59
CA ASN A 42 -3.90 7.63 -10.34
C ASN A 42 -2.52 7.29 -10.94
N LEU A 43 -2.42 6.25 -11.74
CA LEU A 43 -1.19 5.82 -12.40
C LEU A 43 -1.36 5.80 -13.92
N VAL A 44 -0.46 6.43 -14.65
CA VAL A 44 -0.34 6.34 -16.11
C VAL A 44 0.98 5.64 -16.41
N PRO A 45 0.98 4.32 -16.67
CA PRO A 45 2.21 3.51 -16.69
C PRO A 45 3.27 4.04 -17.67
N GLU A 46 2.89 4.43 -18.87
CA GLU A 46 3.83 4.93 -19.88
C GLU A 46 4.50 6.25 -19.50
N ARG A 47 3.91 6.98 -18.56
CA ARG A 47 4.42 8.26 -18.05
C ARG A 47 5.13 8.13 -16.72
N ASP A 48 4.59 7.27 -15.85
CA ASP A 48 4.95 7.25 -14.42
C ASP A 48 5.83 6.04 -14.07
N CYS A 49 6.04 5.10 -15.02
CA CYS A 49 6.87 3.92 -14.83
C CYS A 49 8.10 3.97 -15.75
N VAL A 50 9.26 3.64 -15.19
CA VAL A 50 10.55 3.61 -15.89
C VAL A 50 11.16 2.22 -15.71
N LEU A 51 11.70 1.67 -16.80
CA LEU A 51 12.54 0.48 -16.78
C LEU A 51 14.00 0.87 -16.95
N ALA A 52 14.86 0.23 -16.18
CA ALA A 52 16.30 0.27 -16.35
C ALA A 52 16.75 -1.00 -17.06
N GLU A 53 17.54 -0.83 -18.10
CA GLU A 53 18.12 -1.93 -18.89
C GLU A 53 19.64 -1.92 -18.80
N VAL A 54 20.24 -3.08 -18.64
CA VAL A 54 21.69 -3.27 -18.68
C VAL A 54 22.00 -4.25 -19.81
N GLY A 55 22.71 -3.75 -20.83
CA GLY A 55 23.01 -4.54 -22.03
C GLY A 55 21.74 -5.04 -22.75
N GLY A 56 20.66 -4.26 -22.76
CA GLY A 56 19.38 -4.58 -23.43
C GLY A 56 18.51 -5.57 -22.67
N ARG A 57 18.79 -5.82 -21.38
CA ARG A 57 17.96 -6.67 -20.51
C ARG A 57 17.40 -5.84 -19.35
N ALA A 58 16.13 -6.03 -19.03
CA ALA A 58 15.52 -5.38 -17.87
C ALA A 58 16.29 -5.76 -16.59
N ALA A 59 16.76 -4.75 -15.87
CA ALA A 59 17.57 -4.88 -14.67
C ALA A 59 16.98 -4.15 -13.47
N GLY A 60 15.95 -3.31 -13.67
CA GLY A 60 15.29 -2.61 -12.60
C GLY A 60 14.06 -1.84 -13.09
N TYR A 61 13.28 -1.35 -12.14
CA TYR A 61 12.07 -0.58 -12.40
C TYR A 61 11.88 0.51 -11.35
N GLY A 62 11.18 1.57 -11.71
CA GLY A 62 10.74 2.62 -10.83
C GLY A 62 9.33 3.09 -11.19
N TYR A 63 8.49 3.29 -10.16
CA TYR A 63 7.18 3.90 -10.28
C TYR A 63 7.13 5.18 -9.47
N LEU A 64 6.61 6.23 -10.07
CA LEU A 64 6.33 7.48 -9.37
C LEU A 64 4.80 7.68 -9.29
N VAL A 65 4.21 7.33 -8.16
CA VAL A 65 2.81 7.61 -7.89
C VAL A 65 2.70 9.07 -7.46
N VAL A 66 1.94 9.86 -8.21
CA VAL A 66 1.78 11.30 -7.97
C VAL A 66 0.50 11.55 -7.20
N GLU A 67 0.60 12.25 -6.07
CA GLU A 67 -0.51 12.68 -5.23
C GLU A 67 -0.58 14.21 -5.19
N PRO A 68 -1.29 14.84 -6.14
CA PRO A 68 -1.28 16.30 -6.31
C PRO A 68 -1.79 17.05 -5.09
N ALA A 69 -2.83 16.52 -4.41
CA ALA A 69 -3.41 17.14 -3.22
C ALA A 69 -2.43 17.30 -2.06
N LEU A 70 -1.39 16.47 -2.01
CA LEU A 70 -0.32 16.50 -1.00
C LEU A 70 0.98 17.09 -1.55
N SER A 71 0.99 17.51 -2.83
CA SER A 71 2.22 17.93 -3.54
C SER A 71 3.34 16.88 -3.38
N ARG A 72 2.98 15.59 -3.43
CA ARG A 72 3.83 14.44 -3.08
C ARG A 72 3.98 13.48 -4.24
N GLY A 73 5.20 12.96 -4.42
CA GLY A 73 5.48 11.76 -5.19
C GLY A 73 5.83 10.60 -4.26
N VAL A 74 5.23 9.44 -4.47
CA VAL A 74 5.62 8.19 -3.78
C VAL A 74 6.36 7.32 -4.78
N LEU A 75 7.59 6.96 -4.44
CA LEU A 75 8.47 6.18 -5.28
C LEU A 75 8.51 4.73 -4.82
N LEU A 76 8.23 3.82 -5.76
CA LEU A 76 8.53 2.39 -5.61
C LEU A 76 9.62 2.05 -6.63
N LEU A 77 10.66 1.36 -6.18
CA LEU A 77 11.76 0.95 -7.06
C LEU A 77 12.32 -0.40 -6.65
N GLY A 78 12.87 -1.11 -7.63
CA GLY A 78 13.56 -2.37 -7.42
C GLY A 78 14.56 -2.64 -8.53
N ALA A 79 15.57 -3.45 -8.22
CA ALA A 79 16.57 -3.87 -9.19
C ALA A 79 16.98 -5.33 -8.94
N VAL A 80 17.45 -5.98 -9.99
CA VAL A 80 18.06 -7.32 -9.88
C VAL A 80 19.29 -7.22 -9.00
N ASP A 81 19.40 -8.13 -8.03
CA ASP A 81 20.54 -8.24 -7.11
C ASP A 81 20.94 -6.90 -6.45
N ASP A 82 19.96 -6.02 -6.19
CA ASP A 82 20.13 -4.70 -5.59
C ASP A 82 21.24 -3.86 -6.28
N ALA A 83 21.32 -3.96 -7.59
CA ALA A 83 22.33 -3.28 -8.40
C ALA A 83 22.36 -1.77 -8.11
N ARG A 84 23.38 -1.32 -7.37
CA ARG A 84 23.50 0.06 -6.87
C ARG A 84 23.38 1.10 -7.97
N GLU A 85 24.02 0.88 -9.12
CA GLU A 85 24.00 1.83 -10.25
C GLU A 85 22.60 1.96 -10.84
N VAL A 86 21.86 0.85 -10.95
CA VAL A 86 20.47 0.82 -11.44
C VAL A 86 19.57 1.60 -10.49
N LEU A 87 19.63 1.32 -9.19
CA LEU A 87 18.82 2.01 -8.19
C LEU A 87 19.11 3.51 -8.15
N ASN A 88 20.39 3.92 -8.24
CA ASN A 88 20.77 5.33 -8.26
C ASN A 88 20.26 6.04 -9.53
N ALA A 89 20.32 5.39 -10.69
CA ALA A 89 19.80 5.94 -11.93
C ALA A 89 18.27 6.11 -11.87
N LEU A 90 17.55 5.10 -11.38
CA LEU A 90 16.10 5.16 -11.19
C LEU A 90 15.69 6.26 -10.20
N LEU A 91 16.40 6.37 -9.06
CA LEU A 91 16.17 7.42 -8.08
C LEU A 91 16.42 8.81 -8.65
N GLY A 92 17.50 9.00 -9.41
CA GLY A 92 17.82 10.25 -10.10
C GLY A 92 16.69 10.65 -11.07
N SER A 93 16.28 9.72 -11.93
CA SER A 93 15.20 9.93 -12.90
C SER A 93 13.88 10.30 -12.22
N ALA A 94 13.51 9.59 -11.15
CA ALA A 94 12.29 9.88 -10.39
C ALA A 94 12.36 11.27 -9.72
N THR A 95 13.51 11.65 -9.18
CA THR A 95 13.73 12.97 -8.55
C THR A 95 13.61 14.09 -9.58
N GLU A 96 14.22 13.96 -10.74
CA GLU A 96 14.10 14.92 -11.85
C GLU A 96 12.66 15.05 -12.32
N ARG A 97 11.96 13.93 -12.46
CA ARG A 97 10.55 13.88 -12.85
C ARG A 97 9.67 14.57 -11.81
N ALA A 98 9.87 14.30 -10.53
CA ALA A 98 9.12 14.91 -9.43
C ALA A 98 9.30 16.45 -9.40
N ARG A 99 10.54 16.93 -9.62
CA ARG A 99 10.84 18.37 -9.76
C ARG A 99 10.15 18.99 -10.98
N ALA A 100 10.20 18.30 -12.12
CA ALA A 100 9.54 18.76 -13.36
C ALA A 100 8.01 18.86 -13.21
N LEU A 101 7.42 18.05 -12.33
CA LEU A 101 5.99 18.10 -11.98
C LEU A 101 5.66 19.17 -10.92
N GLY A 102 6.66 19.84 -10.35
CA GLY A 102 6.48 20.83 -9.30
C GLY A 102 6.02 20.25 -7.97
N LEU A 103 6.37 18.98 -7.69
CA LEU A 103 6.05 18.37 -6.41
C LEU A 103 6.93 18.96 -5.30
N GLY A 104 6.39 19.03 -4.09
CA GLY A 104 7.11 19.53 -2.93
C GLY A 104 8.02 18.49 -2.28
N VAL A 105 7.62 17.23 -2.34
CA VAL A 105 8.34 16.13 -1.71
C VAL A 105 8.33 14.84 -2.54
N LEU A 106 9.39 14.06 -2.41
CA LEU A 106 9.47 12.69 -2.90
C LEU A 106 9.64 11.76 -1.70
N GLN A 107 8.79 10.73 -1.60
CA GLN A 107 8.80 9.77 -0.50
C GLN A 107 9.02 8.35 -0.97
N VAL A 108 9.63 7.54 -0.11
CA VAL A 108 9.84 6.10 -0.32
C VAL A 108 9.72 5.37 1.00
N ASP A 109 9.05 4.21 1.00
CA ASP A 109 8.99 3.29 2.14
C ASP A 109 10.03 2.19 1.99
N VAL A 110 10.84 1.96 3.02
CA VAL A 110 11.99 1.03 2.99
C VAL A 110 11.93 0.12 4.22
N PRO A 111 12.04 -1.22 4.07
CA PRO A 111 12.17 -2.12 5.19
C PRO A 111 13.31 -1.72 6.14
N GLU A 112 13.05 -1.74 7.45
CA GLU A 112 14.05 -1.30 8.45
C GLU A 112 15.28 -2.21 8.49
N THR A 113 15.14 -3.46 8.04
CA THR A 113 16.23 -4.43 7.91
C THR A 113 17.24 -4.10 6.80
N GLU A 114 16.84 -3.31 5.81
CA GLU A 114 17.68 -2.96 4.67
C GLU A 114 18.60 -1.76 4.98
N SER A 115 19.60 -1.96 5.83
CA SER A 115 20.51 -0.91 6.29
C SER A 115 21.27 -0.20 5.17
N ASP A 116 21.68 -0.94 4.13
CA ASP A 116 22.42 -0.41 2.99
C ASP A 116 21.54 0.50 2.11
N VAL A 117 20.28 0.10 1.90
CA VAL A 117 19.30 0.91 1.18
C VAL A 117 18.99 2.19 1.96
N ARG A 118 18.78 2.10 3.28
CA ARG A 118 18.56 3.26 4.15
C ARG A 118 19.74 4.24 4.14
N SER A 119 20.95 3.73 4.23
CA SER A 119 22.18 4.55 4.18
C SER A 119 22.30 5.27 2.84
N ARG A 120 21.86 4.64 1.77
CA ARG A 120 21.86 5.20 0.41
C ARG A 120 20.88 6.36 0.29
N PHE A 121 19.64 6.21 0.79
CA PHE A 121 18.67 7.31 0.81
C PHE A 121 19.15 8.48 1.64
N ALA A 122 19.72 8.25 2.82
CA ALA A 122 20.32 9.30 3.63
C ALA A 122 21.45 10.04 2.89
N ALA A 123 22.30 9.33 2.15
CA ALA A 123 23.39 9.92 1.38
C ALA A 123 22.92 10.76 0.17
N THR A 124 21.67 10.57 -0.30
CA THR A 124 21.05 11.33 -1.38
C THR A 124 20.13 12.46 -0.89
N GLY A 125 20.19 12.79 0.40
CA GLY A 125 19.47 13.91 0.98
C GLY A 125 18.09 13.57 1.54
N PHE A 126 17.69 12.29 1.49
CA PHE A 126 16.45 11.86 2.13
C PHE A 126 16.59 11.81 3.65
N SER A 127 15.57 12.20 4.36
CA SER A 127 15.46 12.09 5.82
C SER A 127 14.33 11.15 6.23
N ALA A 128 14.50 10.42 7.34
CA ALA A 128 13.48 9.55 7.89
C ALA A 128 12.38 10.40 8.53
N VAL A 129 11.13 10.23 8.07
CA VAL A 129 9.98 11.04 8.53
C VAL A 129 8.93 10.25 9.28
N ARG A 130 8.78 8.94 8.99
CA ARG A 130 7.76 8.09 9.63
C ARG A 130 8.24 6.66 9.73
N ARG A 131 7.65 5.90 10.64
CA ARG A 131 7.85 4.44 10.76
C ARG A 131 6.50 3.74 10.77
N HIS A 132 6.44 2.60 10.07
CA HIS A 132 5.30 1.70 10.11
C HIS A 132 5.69 0.36 10.73
N ARG A 133 4.75 -0.24 11.43
CA ARG A 133 4.80 -1.61 11.93
C ARG A 133 3.97 -2.48 10.99
N HIS A 134 4.56 -3.55 10.49
CA HIS A 134 3.86 -4.58 9.72
C HIS A 134 3.51 -5.70 10.68
N LEU A 135 2.22 -5.90 10.87
CA LEU A 135 1.66 -6.81 11.84
C LEU A 135 1.14 -8.06 11.14
N LYS A 136 1.21 -9.20 11.84
CA LYS A 136 0.78 -10.49 11.33
C LYS A 136 0.02 -11.26 12.41
N ARG A 137 -1.10 -11.86 12.03
CA ARG A 137 -1.88 -12.79 12.84
C ARG A 137 -1.88 -14.15 12.16
N VAL A 138 -1.38 -15.18 12.85
CA VAL A 138 -1.23 -16.54 12.29
C VAL A 138 -2.37 -17.48 12.66
N GLU A 139 -3.19 -17.13 13.66
CA GLU A 139 -4.34 -17.92 14.08
C GLU A 139 -5.42 -17.93 13.00
N ALA A 140 -5.75 -19.11 12.50
CA ALA A 140 -6.82 -19.33 11.52
C ALA A 140 -8.23 -19.40 12.15
N GLN A 141 -8.37 -18.99 13.41
CA GLN A 141 -9.62 -19.04 14.16
C GLN A 141 -10.30 -17.67 14.17
N ARG A 142 -11.62 -17.68 14.19
CA ARG A 142 -12.41 -16.45 14.41
C ARG A 142 -12.08 -15.83 15.76
N THR A 143 -12.24 -14.53 15.85
CA THR A 143 -11.92 -13.78 17.06
C THR A 143 -12.87 -14.09 18.23
N GLY A 144 -14.10 -14.50 17.93
CA GLY A 144 -15.15 -14.67 18.93
C GLY A 144 -15.57 -13.38 19.62
N ALA A 145 -15.18 -12.23 19.09
CA ALA A 145 -15.49 -10.94 19.68
C ALA A 145 -16.99 -10.64 19.56
N THR A 146 -17.58 -10.17 20.67
CA THR A 146 -18.96 -9.69 20.69
C THR A 146 -19.06 -8.26 20.20
N LEU A 147 -20.09 -7.98 19.41
CA LEU A 147 -20.39 -6.62 18.99
C LEU A 147 -20.90 -5.77 20.16
N PRO A 148 -20.64 -4.46 20.19
CA PRO A 148 -21.27 -3.53 21.11
C PRO A 148 -22.81 -3.58 21.01
N ALA A 149 -23.49 -3.21 22.09
CA ALA A 149 -24.96 -3.24 22.13
C ALA A 149 -25.56 -2.38 21.00
N GLY A 150 -26.51 -2.96 20.27
CA GLY A 150 -27.18 -2.30 19.15
C GLY A 150 -26.33 -2.17 17.88
N ALA A 151 -25.11 -2.73 17.86
CA ALA A 151 -24.27 -2.77 16.67
C ALA A 151 -24.59 -3.99 15.80
N ALA A 152 -24.48 -3.81 14.49
CA ALA A 152 -24.59 -4.85 13.48
C ALA A 152 -23.46 -4.72 12.46
N VAL A 153 -23.07 -5.84 11.85
CA VAL A 153 -22.09 -5.86 10.77
C VAL A 153 -22.70 -6.43 9.49
N ARG A 154 -22.29 -5.88 8.36
CA ARG A 154 -22.62 -6.39 7.03
C ARG A 154 -21.49 -6.07 6.05
N LEU A 155 -21.52 -6.70 4.89
CA LEU A 155 -20.64 -6.29 3.79
C LEU A 155 -21.18 -5.05 3.09
N ALA A 156 -20.26 -4.24 2.57
CA ALA A 156 -20.58 -3.11 1.74
C ALA A 156 -21.19 -3.56 0.41
N THR A 157 -22.09 -2.74 -0.09
CA THR A 157 -22.64 -2.82 -1.44
C THR A 157 -22.28 -1.56 -2.22
N ARG A 158 -22.52 -1.55 -3.53
CA ARG A 158 -22.25 -0.37 -4.35
C ARG A 158 -23.04 0.88 -3.91
N GLU A 159 -24.19 0.67 -3.27
CA GLU A 159 -25.01 1.75 -2.71
C GLU A 159 -24.35 2.46 -1.52
N ASP A 160 -23.39 1.79 -0.86
CA ASP A 160 -22.71 2.33 0.32
C ASP A 160 -21.53 3.26 -0.03
N MET A 161 -21.12 3.34 -1.28
CA MET A 161 -19.84 3.97 -1.65
C MET A 161 -19.74 5.42 -1.20
N ARG A 162 -20.81 6.20 -1.27
CA ARG A 162 -20.78 7.58 -0.74
C ARG A 162 -20.61 7.59 0.77
N ALA A 163 -21.40 6.81 1.51
CA ALA A 163 -21.32 6.77 2.97
C ALA A 163 -19.97 6.22 3.46
N LEU A 164 -19.42 5.21 2.77
CA LEU A 164 -18.09 4.67 3.05
C LEU A 164 -16.99 5.72 2.77
N THR A 165 -17.09 6.46 1.66
CA THR A 165 -16.13 7.53 1.34
C THR A 165 -16.14 8.63 2.40
N ASP A 166 -17.32 9.11 2.78
CA ASP A 166 -17.47 10.14 3.82
C ASP A 166 -16.92 9.65 5.17
N LEU A 167 -17.23 8.41 5.55
CA LEU A 167 -16.72 7.79 6.77
C LEU A 167 -15.19 7.67 6.77
N GLN A 168 -14.61 7.19 5.66
CA GLN A 168 -13.16 7.03 5.50
C GLN A 168 -12.46 8.38 5.56
N ASN A 169 -12.94 9.38 4.82
CA ASN A 169 -12.38 10.72 4.83
C ASN A 169 -12.44 11.33 6.24
N ALA A 170 -13.54 11.13 6.97
CA ALA A 170 -13.65 11.59 8.35
C ALA A 170 -12.71 10.84 9.31
N ALA A 171 -12.59 9.52 9.17
CA ALA A 171 -11.77 8.68 10.03
C ALA A 171 -10.27 8.98 9.91
N PHE A 172 -9.81 9.36 8.70
CA PHE A 172 -8.40 9.62 8.40
C PHE A 172 -8.06 11.11 8.27
N ALA A 173 -9.02 12.01 8.50
CA ALA A 173 -8.76 13.44 8.46
C ALA A 173 -7.58 13.82 9.39
N GLY A 174 -6.55 14.45 8.82
CA GLY A 174 -5.34 14.83 9.56
C GLY A 174 -4.35 13.70 9.82
N SER A 175 -4.60 12.48 9.36
CA SER A 175 -3.60 11.39 9.40
C SER A 175 -2.44 11.71 8.46
N TRP A 176 -1.23 11.33 8.88
CA TRP A 176 -0.04 11.54 8.05
C TRP A 176 -0.15 10.83 6.70
N GLY A 177 0.12 11.57 5.64
CA GLY A 177 0.11 11.03 4.28
C GLY A 177 -1.27 10.71 3.72
N TYR A 178 -2.35 11.03 4.41
CA TYR A 178 -3.70 10.80 3.91
C TYR A 178 -4.18 11.95 3.04
N SER A 179 -4.72 11.62 1.88
CA SER A 179 -5.47 12.52 0.99
C SER A 179 -6.93 12.05 0.92
N PRO A 180 -7.92 12.96 0.99
CA PRO A 180 -9.32 12.57 0.84
C PRO A 180 -9.58 11.88 -0.50
N ASN A 181 -10.34 10.80 -0.47
CA ASN A 181 -10.75 10.07 -1.67
C ASN A 181 -12.06 10.61 -2.22
N THR A 182 -12.29 10.43 -3.51
CA THR A 182 -13.60 10.62 -4.16
C THR A 182 -14.43 9.32 -4.10
N VAL A 183 -15.73 9.45 -4.35
CA VAL A 183 -16.63 8.27 -4.42
C VAL A 183 -16.21 7.34 -5.56
N GLU A 184 -15.80 7.92 -6.69
CA GLU A 184 -15.36 7.21 -7.87
C GLU A 184 -14.09 6.39 -7.61
N GLU A 185 -13.14 6.94 -6.86
CA GLU A 185 -11.92 6.22 -6.46
C GLU A 185 -12.24 5.05 -5.55
N ILE A 186 -13.13 5.22 -4.57
CA ILE A 186 -13.54 4.15 -3.67
C ILE A 186 -14.34 3.07 -4.43
N ASP A 187 -15.32 3.46 -5.27
CA ASP A 187 -16.08 2.50 -6.09
C ASP A 187 -15.16 1.69 -7.02
N TYR A 188 -14.18 2.35 -7.63
CA TYR A 188 -13.20 1.68 -8.49
C TYR A 188 -12.40 0.64 -7.69
N ARG A 189 -11.84 1.03 -6.55
CA ARG A 189 -11.00 0.15 -5.74
C ARG A 189 -11.77 -1.04 -5.17
N VAL A 190 -13.02 -0.86 -4.77
CA VAL A 190 -13.85 -1.94 -4.19
C VAL A 190 -14.45 -2.85 -5.26
N PHE A 191 -14.95 -2.29 -6.37
CA PHE A 191 -15.81 -3.04 -7.29
C PHE A 191 -15.36 -3.10 -8.76
N ALA A 192 -14.48 -2.22 -9.21
CA ALA A 192 -14.18 -2.08 -10.62
C ALA A 192 -12.81 -2.61 -11.03
N LEU A 193 -12.01 -3.12 -10.10
CA LEU A 193 -10.75 -3.79 -10.44
C LEU A 193 -11.04 -5.06 -11.26
N PRO A 194 -10.58 -5.15 -12.52
CA PRO A 194 -11.16 -6.08 -13.50
C PRO A 194 -10.82 -7.56 -13.29
N THR A 195 -9.97 -7.90 -12.34
CA THR A 195 -9.38 -9.25 -12.24
C THR A 195 -9.64 -9.99 -10.93
N THR A 196 -10.32 -9.35 -9.97
CA THR A 196 -10.61 -9.94 -8.66
C THR A 196 -12.08 -9.80 -8.29
N PRO A 197 -12.63 -10.73 -7.46
CA PRO A 197 -13.88 -10.46 -6.78
C PRO A 197 -13.79 -9.14 -6.01
N PRO A 198 -14.91 -8.42 -5.82
CA PRO A 198 -14.93 -7.21 -5.01
C PRO A 198 -14.29 -7.44 -3.64
N ASP A 199 -13.46 -6.50 -3.19
CA ASP A 199 -12.87 -6.57 -1.87
C ASP A 199 -13.96 -6.57 -0.79
N PRO A 200 -13.91 -7.49 0.19
CA PRO A 200 -14.91 -7.54 1.23
C PRO A 200 -14.71 -6.40 2.25
N VAL A 201 -15.44 -5.31 2.07
CA VAL A 201 -15.47 -4.22 3.05
C VAL A 201 -16.56 -4.51 4.08
N VAL A 202 -16.15 -4.76 5.32
CA VAL A 202 -17.06 -4.94 6.45
C VAL A 202 -17.46 -3.59 7.00
N LEU A 203 -18.74 -3.32 7.07
CA LEU A 203 -19.34 -2.13 7.65
C LEU A 203 -19.90 -2.42 9.05
N LEU A 204 -19.67 -1.52 9.99
CA LEU A 204 -20.24 -1.55 11.33
C LEU A 204 -21.29 -0.45 11.45
N GLU A 205 -22.50 -0.81 11.82
CA GLU A 205 -23.63 0.09 12.00
C GLU A 205 -24.15 0.07 13.44
N VAL A 206 -24.61 1.23 13.91
CA VAL A 206 -25.35 1.39 15.17
C VAL A 206 -26.58 2.22 14.90
N ALA A 207 -27.76 1.68 15.23
CA ALA A 207 -29.05 2.33 14.96
C ALA A 207 -29.21 2.76 13.48
N GLY A 208 -28.72 1.96 12.53
CA GLY A 208 -28.77 2.23 11.10
C GLY A 208 -27.77 3.30 10.59
N GLN A 209 -26.89 3.78 11.45
CA GLN A 209 -25.83 4.71 11.08
C GLN A 209 -24.49 4.00 10.97
N LEU A 210 -23.73 4.28 9.92
CA LEU A 210 -22.40 3.76 9.70
C LEU A 210 -21.42 4.40 10.69
N VAL A 211 -20.76 3.59 11.51
CA VAL A 211 -19.85 4.05 12.57
C VAL A 211 -18.42 3.53 12.44
N GLY A 212 -18.19 2.58 11.54
CA GLY A 212 -16.86 2.06 11.29
C GLY A 212 -16.82 1.12 10.09
N TYR A 213 -15.64 0.88 9.56
CA TYR A 213 -15.42 -0.07 8.49
C TYR A 213 -14.07 -0.79 8.65
N CYS A 214 -13.98 -1.99 8.06
CA CYS A 214 -12.75 -2.73 7.88
C CYS A 214 -12.68 -3.18 6.42
N TRP A 215 -11.71 -2.68 5.68
CA TRP A 215 -11.48 -3.02 4.28
C TRP A 215 -10.49 -4.16 4.22
N ASN A 216 -10.93 -5.28 3.68
CA ASN A 216 -10.16 -6.49 3.55
C ASN A 216 -9.79 -6.76 2.09
N HIS A 217 -8.70 -7.46 1.91
CA HIS A 217 -8.25 -7.94 0.62
C HIS A 217 -7.69 -9.37 0.75
N GLN A 218 -7.92 -10.20 -0.25
CA GLN A 218 -7.25 -11.49 -0.45
C GLN A 218 -7.08 -11.71 -1.93
N GLU A 219 -5.83 -11.88 -2.36
CA GLU A 219 -5.50 -11.99 -3.78
C GLU A 219 -6.14 -13.22 -4.41
N ARG A 220 -5.92 -14.39 -3.80
CA ARG A 220 -6.45 -15.70 -4.21
C ARG A 220 -6.86 -16.50 -2.99
N PRO A 221 -7.81 -17.45 -3.14
CA PRO A 221 -8.10 -18.39 -2.07
C PRO A 221 -6.82 -19.11 -1.58
N GLY A 222 -6.56 -19.06 -0.28
CA GLY A 222 -5.38 -19.64 0.35
C GLY A 222 -4.19 -18.69 0.50
N ASP A 223 -4.20 -17.52 -0.14
CA ASP A 223 -3.21 -16.48 0.10
C ASP A 223 -3.42 -15.81 1.48
N PRO A 224 -2.41 -15.10 1.99
CA PRO A 224 -2.58 -14.23 3.15
C PRO A 224 -3.76 -13.26 2.97
N GLY A 225 -4.51 -13.03 4.03
CA GLY A 225 -5.51 -11.96 4.07
C GLY A 225 -4.84 -10.64 4.46
N ILE A 226 -5.27 -9.56 3.87
CA ILE A 226 -4.77 -8.23 4.17
C ILE A 226 -5.91 -7.38 4.71
N ILE A 227 -5.71 -6.73 5.84
CA ILE A 227 -6.55 -5.62 6.28
C ILE A 227 -5.89 -4.34 5.79
N ASP A 228 -6.43 -3.79 4.70
CA ASP A 228 -5.89 -2.59 4.08
C ASP A 228 -6.18 -1.35 4.91
N MET A 229 -7.41 -1.21 5.40
CA MET A 229 -7.83 -0.04 6.15
C MET A 229 -8.87 -0.38 7.21
N VAL A 230 -8.74 0.24 8.38
CA VAL A 230 -9.75 0.24 9.44
C VAL A 230 -10.02 1.68 9.83
N GLY A 231 -11.29 2.09 9.80
CA GLY A 231 -11.66 3.46 10.11
C GLY A 231 -12.86 3.54 11.06
N VAL A 232 -12.71 4.42 12.07
CA VAL A 232 -13.78 4.90 12.96
C VAL A 232 -13.59 6.41 13.09
N PRO A 233 -14.59 7.23 12.77
CA PRO A 233 -14.45 8.68 12.84
C PRO A 233 -14.13 9.15 14.25
N PRO A 234 -13.35 10.23 14.42
CA PRO A 234 -12.91 10.71 15.75
C PRO A 234 -14.04 10.89 16.76
N SER A 235 -15.23 11.31 16.31
CA SER A 235 -16.42 11.51 17.15
C SER A 235 -16.98 10.22 17.75
N ARG A 236 -16.57 9.04 17.26
CA ARG A 236 -17.07 7.73 17.68
C ARG A 236 -15.95 6.82 18.20
N GLN A 237 -14.74 7.36 18.36
CA GLN A 237 -13.62 6.63 18.97
C GLN A 237 -13.81 6.49 20.48
N GLY A 238 -13.17 5.46 21.07
CA GLY A 238 -13.31 5.15 22.50
C GLY A 238 -14.54 4.31 22.87
N GLU A 239 -15.48 4.09 21.94
CA GLU A 239 -16.71 3.30 22.15
C GLU A 239 -16.53 1.79 21.85
N GLY A 240 -15.31 1.33 21.56
CA GLY A 240 -15.02 -0.07 21.23
C GLY A 240 -15.30 -0.46 19.76
N PHE A 241 -15.77 0.46 18.92
CA PHE A 241 -16.12 0.18 17.54
C PHE A 241 -14.92 -0.22 16.69
N GLY A 242 -13.74 0.36 16.92
CA GLY A 242 -12.53 -0.01 16.22
C GLY A 242 -12.15 -1.48 16.43
N LYS A 243 -12.22 -1.96 17.68
CA LYS A 243 -11.99 -3.37 17.98
C LYS A 243 -13.05 -4.28 17.36
N ALA A 244 -14.33 -3.88 17.46
CA ALA A 244 -15.44 -4.66 16.94
C ALA A 244 -15.36 -4.83 15.41
N VAL A 245 -15.12 -3.75 14.66
CA VAL A 245 -15.06 -3.82 13.20
C VAL A 245 -13.79 -4.53 12.70
N THR A 246 -12.66 -4.37 13.39
CA THR A 246 -11.44 -5.12 13.08
C THR A 246 -11.65 -6.62 13.31
N ALA A 247 -12.28 -7.00 14.43
CA ALA A 247 -12.62 -8.40 14.71
C ALA A 247 -13.54 -9.00 13.65
N ALA A 248 -14.55 -8.25 13.22
CA ALA A 248 -15.45 -8.67 12.14
C ALA A 248 -14.70 -8.82 10.79
N GLY A 249 -13.74 -7.93 10.49
CA GLY A 249 -12.86 -8.05 9.33
C GLY A 249 -11.99 -9.30 9.37
N ILE A 250 -11.37 -9.59 10.52
CA ILE A 250 -10.63 -10.85 10.75
C ILE A 250 -11.53 -12.05 10.51
N ASP A 251 -12.73 -12.06 11.09
CA ASP A 251 -13.68 -13.17 10.98
C ASP A 251 -14.16 -13.38 9.53
N GLN A 252 -14.25 -12.30 8.75
CA GLN A 252 -14.53 -12.35 7.31
C GLN A 252 -13.37 -13.02 6.56
N LEU A 253 -12.12 -12.58 6.77
CA LEU A 253 -10.94 -13.17 6.12
C LEU A 253 -10.73 -14.63 6.51
N VAL A 254 -10.92 -14.97 7.79
CA VAL A 254 -10.90 -16.39 8.25
C VAL A 254 -11.97 -17.20 7.53
N GLY A 255 -13.16 -16.63 7.33
CA GLY A 255 -14.25 -17.25 6.58
C GLY A 255 -13.92 -17.50 5.10
N MET A 256 -13.00 -16.72 4.53
CA MET A 256 -12.47 -16.89 3.17
C MET A 256 -11.28 -17.89 3.13
N GLY A 257 -10.85 -18.42 4.29
CA GLY A 257 -9.69 -19.32 4.39
C GLY A 257 -8.34 -18.60 4.38
N ALA A 258 -8.33 -17.28 4.59
CA ALA A 258 -7.09 -16.51 4.61
C ALA A 258 -6.29 -16.78 5.90
N THR A 259 -5.02 -17.14 5.72
CA THR A 259 -4.05 -17.25 6.81
C THR A 259 -2.62 -17.21 6.25
N PRO A 260 -1.71 -16.42 6.80
CA PRO A 260 -1.92 -15.44 7.88
C PRO A 260 -2.79 -14.25 7.46
N ILE A 261 -3.18 -13.42 8.45
CA ILE A 261 -3.76 -12.09 8.19
C ILE A 261 -2.70 -11.05 8.50
N GLU A 262 -2.52 -10.10 7.61
CA GLU A 262 -1.49 -9.06 7.69
C GLU A 262 -2.11 -7.66 7.65
N MET A 263 -1.43 -6.69 8.25
CA MET A 263 -1.81 -5.28 8.18
C MET A 263 -0.62 -4.38 8.53
N THR A 264 -0.73 -3.13 8.12
CA THR A 264 0.26 -2.10 8.45
C THR A 264 -0.35 -1.05 9.37
N VAL A 265 0.41 -0.60 10.36
CA VAL A 265 0.00 0.47 11.27
C VAL A 265 1.14 1.46 11.47
N ASP A 266 0.79 2.75 11.48
CA ASP A 266 1.71 3.81 11.87
C ASP A 266 2.20 3.59 13.31
N SER A 267 3.51 3.59 13.52
CA SER A 267 4.12 3.39 14.84
C SER A 267 3.70 4.44 15.86
N GLN A 268 3.20 5.61 15.41
CA GLN A 268 2.69 6.65 16.29
C GLN A 268 1.21 6.47 16.64
N ASN A 269 0.49 5.54 15.99
CA ASN A 269 -0.90 5.22 16.31
C ASN A 269 -0.97 4.15 17.41
N GLY A 270 -0.57 4.52 18.63
CA GLY A 270 -0.61 3.64 19.80
C GLY A 270 -1.97 3.02 20.08
N PRO A 271 -3.08 3.79 20.07
CA PRO A 271 -4.42 3.25 20.30
C PRO A 271 -4.79 2.12 19.34
N ALA A 272 -4.53 2.28 18.03
CA ALA A 272 -4.77 1.23 17.05
C ALA A 272 -3.87 0.00 17.28
N GLY A 273 -2.58 0.23 17.57
CA GLY A 273 -1.64 -0.84 17.90
C GLY A 273 -2.13 -1.74 19.02
N HIS A 274 -2.61 -1.17 20.15
CA HIS A 274 -3.17 -1.92 21.28
C HIS A 274 -4.41 -2.73 20.87
N VAL A 275 -5.28 -2.17 20.01
CA VAL A 275 -6.46 -2.91 19.50
C VAL A 275 -5.98 -4.15 18.74
N TYR A 276 -5.05 -4.00 17.81
CA TYR A 276 -4.57 -5.10 16.98
C TYR A 276 -3.85 -6.17 17.80
N GLU A 277 -2.98 -5.78 18.74
CA GLU A 277 -2.34 -6.71 19.67
C GLU A 277 -3.37 -7.50 20.51
N SER A 278 -4.46 -6.84 20.97
CA SER A 278 -5.54 -7.51 21.69
C SER A 278 -6.35 -8.50 20.83
N LEU A 279 -6.21 -8.45 19.51
CA LEU A 279 -6.84 -9.35 18.53
C LEU A 279 -5.86 -10.41 17.99
N GLY A 280 -4.69 -10.56 18.59
CA GLY A 280 -3.71 -11.60 18.27
C GLY A 280 -2.71 -11.22 17.18
N PHE A 281 -2.64 -9.95 16.78
CA PHE A 281 -1.56 -9.52 15.91
C PHE A 281 -0.25 -9.36 16.66
N VAL A 282 0.83 -9.78 16.02
CA VAL A 282 2.21 -9.57 16.48
C VAL A 282 2.99 -8.81 15.41
N GLU A 283 3.98 -8.06 15.82
CA GLU A 283 4.85 -7.36 14.89
C GLU A 283 5.73 -8.36 14.14
N ALA A 284 5.68 -8.32 12.82
CA ALA A 284 6.49 -9.15 11.93
C ALA A 284 7.78 -8.42 11.51
N TRP A 285 7.65 -7.17 11.08
CA TRP A 285 8.76 -6.31 10.67
C TRP A 285 8.34 -4.84 10.70
N ARG A 286 9.29 -3.93 10.39
CA ARG A 286 9.07 -2.49 10.32
C ARG A 286 9.58 -1.90 9.03
N SER A 287 8.97 -0.79 8.61
CA SER A 287 9.49 0.06 7.54
C SER A 287 9.71 1.50 8.01
N VAL A 288 10.52 2.21 7.25
CA VAL A 288 10.83 3.63 7.46
C VAL A 288 10.52 4.39 6.19
N TRP A 289 9.65 5.37 6.31
CA TRP A 289 9.41 6.34 5.24
C TRP A 289 10.52 7.38 5.24
N TYR A 290 11.14 7.53 4.10
CA TYR A 290 12.14 8.55 3.81
C TYR A 290 11.53 9.60 2.90
N GLU A 291 11.91 10.86 3.12
CA GLU A 291 11.42 12.02 2.37
C GLU A 291 12.59 12.88 1.88
N LEU A 292 12.50 13.31 0.63
CA LEU A 292 13.36 14.33 0.03
C LEU A 292 12.50 15.56 -0.28
N ALA A 293 12.88 16.73 0.25
CA ALA A 293 12.34 18.02 -0.20
C ALA A 293 12.90 18.31 -1.61
N LEU A 294 12.05 18.75 -2.54
CA LEU A 294 12.37 18.92 -3.97
C LEU A 294 12.67 20.36 -4.37
#